data_f9f40426e83170cdcdde7dfdba50302a
#
_entry.id   f9f40426e83170cdcdde7dfdba50302a
#
_cell.length_a   1.000
_cell.length_b   1.000
_cell.length_c   1.000
_cell.angle_alpha   90.00
_cell.angle_beta   90.00
_cell.angle_gamma   90.00
#
_symmetry.space_group_name_H-M   'P 1'
#
loop_
_entity.id
_entity.type
_entity.pdbx_description
1 polymer ?
#
loop_
_entity_poly.entity_id
_entity_poly.type
_entity_poly.pdbx_seq_one_letter_code
_entity_poly.pdbx_strand_id
1 'polypeptide(L)'
;TAAAHGVAIVPFGLGSGVCGGIEPQSSQLLLDMGQMNTLLALDEENLLATFEAGMNGLEAEQAVAAHGLTIGHWPQSIGISSVGGWVSTRASGQFSTAYGNIEDMIYSLQVVLPNGELVTLGKAPRAASGPDLRHLLMGAEGTLGVITQVTLSLRRAAPCRRYSAYYAADMAQGFNAQRQIVQADWKPPVMRQY
;
A
#
# COMPACT_ATOMS: atom_id res chain seq x y z
N THR A 1 1.49 8.43 26.61
CA THR A 1 1.85 9.78 27.08
C THR A 1 1.00 10.87 26.47
N ALA A 2 0.79 10.91 25.14
CA ALA A 2 -0.10 11.90 24.50
C ALA A 2 -1.54 11.78 25.02
N ALA A 3 -2.07 10.55 25.13
CA ALA A 3 -3.38 10.29 25.69
C ALA A 3 -3.52 10.80 27.13
N ALA A 4 -2.47 10.63 27.96
CA ALA A 4 -2.47 11.13 29.34
C ALA A 4 -2.54 12.66 29.44
N HIS A 5 -2.18 13.36 28.39
CA HIS A 5 -2.22 14.83 28.30
C HIS A 5 -3.35 15.35 27.42
N GLY A 6 -4.22 14.46 26.89
CA GLY A 6 -5.31 14.84 25.99
C GLY A 6 -4.84 15.45 24.66
N VAL A 7 -3.61 15.12 24.24
CA VAL A 7 -3.02 15.65 23.00
C VAL A 7 -3.31 14.68 21.85
N ALA A 8 -3.93 15.18 20.79
CA ALA A 8 -4.16 14.40 19.58
C ALA A 8 -2.84 14.22 18.78
N ILE A 9 -2.70 13.04 18.17
CA ILE A 9 -1.55 12.70 17.32
C ILE A 9 -2.04 12.65 15.87
N VAL A 10 -1.28 13.28 14.97
CA VAL A 10 -1.47 13.21 13.52
C VAL A 10 -0.28 12.45 12.93
N PRO A 11 -0.47 11.19 12.48
CA PRO A 11 0.61 10.44 11.84
C PRO A 11 0.97 11.06 10.49
N PHE A 12 2.28 11.16 10.24
CA PHE A 12 2.83 11.70 9.00
C PHE A 12 3.77 10.67 8.38
N GLY A 13 3.46 10.22 7.16
CA GLY A 13 4.35 9.38 6.36
C GLY A 13 5.35 10.23 5.60
N LEU A 14 5.18 10.34 4.26
CA LEU A 14 6.02 11.19 3.39
C LEU A 14 5.23 12.35 2.74
N GLY A 15 4.01 12.60 3.17
CA GLY A 15 3.23 13.76 2.76
C GLY A 15 2.75 13.76 1.30
N SER A 16 2.71 12.60 0.64
CA SER A 16 2.35 12.50 -0.79
C SER A 16 0.84 12.58 -1.07
N GLY A 17 0.00 12.66 -0.04
CA GLY A 17 -1.45 12.75 -0.19
C GLY A 17 -1.88 14.08 -0.82
N VAL A 18 -2.67 14.01 -1.89
CA VAL A 18 -3.09 15.20 -2.66
C VAL A 18 -4.39 15.84 -2.15
N CYS A 19 -5.07 15.19 -1.18
CA CYS A 19 -6.35 15.68 -0.65
C CYS A 19 -6.19 16.61 0.57
N GLY A 20 -4.96 16.92 1.00
CA GLY A 20 -4.72 17.80 2.15
C GLY A 20 -5.18 17.21 3.48
N GLY A 21 -5.20 15.87 3.63
CA GLY A 21 -5.70 15.21 4.84
C GLY A 21 -4.78 15.36 6.06
N ILE A 22 -3.55 15.83 5.88
CA ILE A 22 -2.58 16.04 6.95
C ILE A 22 -2.45 17.55 7.22
N GLU A 23 -3.30 18.09 8.08
CA GLU A 23 -3.29 19.49 8.51
C GLU A 23 -3.28 19.56 10.05
N PRO A 24 -2.11 19.36 10.71
CA PRO A 24 -2.04 19.40 12.16
C PRO A 24 -2.34 20.80 12.68
N GLN A 25 -3.20 20.87 13.69
CA GLN A 25 -3.48 22.10 14.42
C GLN A 25 -2.41 22.37 15.49
N SER A 26 -2.31 23.60 15.96
CA SER A 26 -1.30 24.02 16.94
C SER A 26 -1.33 23.26 18.28
N SER A 27 -2.44 22.60 18.58
CA SER A 27 -2.62 21.77 19.78
C SER A 27 -2.37 20.26 19.55
N GLN A 28 -1.92 19.88 18.37
CA GLN A 28 -1.70 18.48 17.98
C GLN A 28 -0.20 18.18 17.82
N LEU A 29 0.17 16.91 17.97
CA LEU A 29 1.52 16.43 17.68
C LEU A 29 1.54 15.76 16.32
N LEU A 30 2.42 16.24 15.44
CA LEU A 30 2.76 15.53 14.21
C LEU A 30 3.74 14.40 14.56
N LEU A 31 3.34 13.17 14.29
CA LEU A 31 4.18 11.98 14.46
C LEU A 31 4.81 11.59 13.14
N ASP A 32 6.03 12.02 12.91
CA ASP A 32 6.81 11.66 11.73
C ASP A 32 7.26 10.20 11.80
N MET A 33 6.81 9.41 10.83
CA MET A 33 7.12 7.98 10.71
C MET A 33 8.42 7.71 9.94
N GLY A 34 9.09 8.73 9.43
CA GLY A 34 10.24 8.61 8.53
C GLY A 34 11.45 7.87 9.11
N GLN A 35 11.56 7.77 10.45
CA GLN A 35 12.60 6.97 11.10
C GLN A 35 12.28 5.47 11.14
N MET A 36 11.02 5.08 10.89
CA MET A 36 10.59 3.68 10.79
C MET A 36 10.67 3.25 9.33
N ASN A 37 11.87 3.01 8.83
CA ASN A 37 12.15 2.87 7.39
C ASN A 37 12.89 1.59 7.00
N THR A 38 12.72 0.51 7.77
CA THR A 38 13.47 -0.73 7.59
C THR A 38 12.62 -1.84 6.99
N LEU A 39 13.22 -2.68 6.14
CA LEU A 39 12.73 -4.02 5.82
C LEU A 39 13.04 -4.95 7.00
N LEU A 40 12.03 -5.33 7.77
CA LEU A 40 12.18 -6.11 9.00
C LEU A 40 12.34 -7.61 8.76
N ALA A 41 11.63 -8.13 7.76
CA ALA A 41 11.68 -9.55 7.41
C ALA A 41 11.36 -9.76 5.92
N LEU A 42 12.03 -10.72 5.32
CA LEU A 42 11.73 -11.21 3.97
C LEU A 42 11.65 -12.74 4.01
N ASP A 43 10.49 -13.27 3.64
CA ASP A 43 10.22 -14.69 3.50
C ASP A 43 10.05 -15.00 2.00
N GLU A 44 11.14 -15.48 1.39
CA GLU A 44 11.17 -15.78 -0.04
C GLU A 44 10.40 -17.07 -0.38
N GLU A 45 10.19 -17.95 0.59
CA GLU A 45 9.44 -19.19 0.40
C GLU A 45 7.94 -18.92 0.36
N ASN A 46 7.42 -18.16 1.33
CA ASN A 46 6.01 -17.80 1.43
C ASN A 46 5.67 -16.51 0.69
N LEU A 47 6.66 -15.83 0.08
CA LEU A 47 6.52 -14.59 -0.67
C LEU A 47 5.89 -13.48 0.20
N LEU A 48 6.46 -13.24 1.36
CA LEU A 48 6.03 -12.20 2.30
C LEU A 48 7.20 -11.27 2.63
N ALA A 49 6.91 -10.00 2.78
CA ALA A 49 7.86 -9.03 3.33
C ALA A 49 7.17 -8.15 4.38
N THR A 50 7.87 -7.91 5.48
CA THR A 50 7.42 -7.02 6.55
C THR A 50 8.27 -5.77 6.55
N PHE A 51 7.61 -4.63 6.42
CA PHE A 51 8.22 -3.31 6.38
C PHE A 51 7.78 -2.49 7.58
N GLU A 52 8.64 -1.63 8.07
CA GLU A 52 8.22 -0.51 8.90
C GLU A 52 7.39 0.49 8.06
N ALA A 53 6.40 1.11 8.69
CA ALA A 53 5.37 1.88 7.99
C ALA A 53 5.88 3.16 7.32
N GLY A 54 6.96 3.75 7.82
CA GLY A 54 7.59 4.94 7.24
C GLY A 54 8.51 4.66 6.06
N MET A 55 8.80 3.39 5.74
CA MET A 55 9.69 3.03 4.64
C MET A 55 9.19 3.61 3.31
N ASN A 56 10.11 4.25 2.57
CA ASN A 56 9.82 4.78 1.24
C ASN A 56 9.41 3.65 0.28
N GLY A 57 8.39 3.89 -0.53
CA GLY A 57 7.84 2.86 -1.41
C GLY A 57 8.79 2.37 -2.48
N LEU A 58 9.60 3.25 -3.06
CA LEU A 58 10.59 2.86 -4.06
C LEU A 58 11.72 2.04 -3.43
N GLU A 59 12.16 2.43 -2.22
CA GLU A 59 13.17 1.68 -1.46
C GLU A 59 12.64 0.30 -1.05
N ALA A 60 11.37 0.20 -0.65
CA ALA A 60 10.73 -1.07 -0.34
C ALA A 60 10.68 -2.00 -1.56
N GLU A 61 10.31 -1.48 -2.73
CA GLU A 61 10.30 -2.24 -3.98
C GLU A 61 11.72 -2.66 -4.39
N GLN A 62 12.72 -1.77 -4.27
CA GLN A 62 14.11 -2.09 -4.57
C GLN A 62 14.68 -3.15 -3.64
N ALA A 63 14.34 -3.12 -2.35
CA ALA A 63 14.78 -4.11 -1.37
C ALA A 63 14.32 -5.52 -1.74
N VAL A 64 13.07 -5.71 -2.14
CA VAL A 64 12.58 -7.02 -2.57
C VAL A 64 13.03 -7.39 -3.98
N ALA A 65 13.25 -6.41 -4.85
CA ALA A 65 13.74 -6.64 -6.21
C ALA A 65 15.16 -7.24 -6.24
N ALA A 66 15.99 -6.92 -5.25
CA ALA A 66 17.30 -7.54 -5.07
C ALA A 66 17.24 -9.07 -4.91
N HIS A 67 16.07 -9.61 -4.53
CA HIS A 67 15.78 -11.04 -4.36
C HIS A 67 14.93 -11.62 -5.52
N GLY A 68 14.79 -10.90 -6.63
CA GLY A 68 13.97 -11.33 -7.77
C GLY A 68 12.47 -11.31 -7.50
N LEU A 69 12.05 -10.50 -6.53
CA LEU A 69 10.66 -10.35 -6.09
C LEU A 69 10.14 -8.95 -6.42
N THR A 70 8.84 -8.75 -6.33
CA THR A 70 8.17 -7.44 -6.45
C THR A 70 6.96 -7.40 -5.53
N ILE A 71 6.71 -6.24 -4.94
CA ILE A 71 5.45 -5.96 -4.26
C ILE A 71 4.34 -5.88 -5.33
N GLY A 72 4.67 -5.29 -6.48
CA GLY A 72 3.70 -5.07 -7.56
C GLY A 72 2.76 -3.90 -7.31
N HIS A 73 2.90 -3.20 -6.18
CA HIS A 73 2.18 -1.97 -5.89
C HIS A 73 3.00 -0.79 -6.39
N TRP A 74 2.53 -0.14 -7.44
CA TRP A 74 3.29 0.92 -8.13
C TRP A 74 2.46 2.19 -8.29
N PRO A 75 2.17 2.95 -7.21
CA PRO A 75 1.51 4.25 -7.32
C PRO A 75 2.41 5.25 -8.04
N GLN A 76 1.85 6.29 -8.63
CA GLN A 76 2.65 7.34 -9.27
C GLN A 76 3.59 8.04 -8.28
N SER A 77 3.19 8.09 -7.02
CA SER A 77 3.94 8.67 -5.91
C SER A 77 4.95 7.71 -5.27
N ILE A 78 5.29 6.56 -5.88
CA ILE A 78 6.10 5.52 -5.24
C ILE A 78 7.40 6.03 -4.61
N GLY A 79 8.09 6.98 -5.24
CA GLY A 79 9.33 7.56 -4.73
C GLY A 79 9.16 8.62 -3.63
N ILE A 80 7.93 9.03 -3.33
CA ILE A 80 7.61 10.08 -2.35
C ILE A 80 6.47 9.67 -1.41
N SER A 81 6.11 8.40 -1.35
CA SER A 81 5.09 7.83 -0.47
C SER A 81 5.66 6.73 0.41
N SER A 82 5.09 6.51 1.58
CA SER A 82 5.49 5.46 2.50
C SER A 82 4.56 4.25 2.43
N VAL A 83 5.09 3.08 2.81
CA VAL A 83 4.33 1.82 2.85
C VAL A 83 3.10 1.92 3.75
N GLY A 84 3.24 2.51 4.95
CA GLY A 84 2.09 2.76 5.84
C GLY A 84 1.12 3.78 5.27
N GLY A 85 1.61 4.77 4.54
CA GLY A 85 0.79 5.75 3.83
C GLY A 85 -0.09 5.10 2.77
N TRP A 86 0.42 4.12 2.03
CA TRP A 86 -0.39 3.37 1.07
C TRP A 86 -1.59 2.69 1.72
N VAL A 87 -1.36 2.06 2.87
CA VAL A 87 -2.43 1.39 3.64
C VAL A 87 -3.44 2.41 4.17
N SER A 88 -2.93 3.49 4.78
CA SER A 88 -3.76 4.53 5.40
C SER A 88 -4.69 5.23 4.41
N THR A 89 -4.31 5.31 3.13
CA THR A 89 -5.10 6.00 2.09
C THR A 89 -5.76 5.05 1.09
N ARG A 90 -5.62 3.73 1.26
CA ARG A 90 -6.02 2.71 0.26
C ARG A 90 -5.47 3.02 -1.13
N ALA A 91 -4.19 3.27 -1.21
CA ALA A 91 -3.54 3.67 -2.46
C ALA A 91 -3.74 2.65 -3.58
N SER A 92 -3.97 3.14 -4.79
CA SER A 92 -4.04 2.32 -5.99
C SER A 92 -2.73 2.43 -6.79
N GLY A 93 -2.21 1.28 -7.23
CA GLY A 93 -1.01 1.20 -8.05
C GLY A 93 -1.33 1.07 -9.54
N GLN A 94 -0.37 1.45 -10.39
CA GLN A 94 -0.50 1.37 -11.85
C GLN A 94 -0.67 -0.07 -12.36
N PHE A 95 -0.24 -1.06 -11.58
CA PHE A 95 -0.30 -2.48 -11.93
C PHE A 95 -1.53 -3.19 -11.33
N SER A 96 -2.51 -2.42 -10.83
CA SER A 96 -3.67 -2.96 -10.12
C SER A 96 -4.54 -3.91 -10.95
N THR A 97 -4.58 -3.78 -12.27
CA THR A 97 -5.29 -4.71 -13.15
C THR A 97 -4.77 -6.15 -13.02
N ALA A 98 -3.44 -6.31 -12.86
CA ALA A 98 -2.83 -7.63 -12.71
C ALA A 98 -2.69 -8.06 -11.25
N TYR A 99 -2.38 -7.13 -10.34
CA TYR A 99 -1.91 -7.46 -8.99
C TYR A 99 -2.89 -7.05 -7.88
N GLY A 100 -3.94 -6.31 -8.22
CA GLY A 100 -4.86 -5.73 -7.23
C GLY A 100 -4.34 -4.41 -6.66
N ASN A 101 -5.08 -3.84 -5.74
CA ASN A 101 -4.71 -2.65 -4.98
C ASN A 101 -4.00 -3.03 -3.69
N ILE A 102 -3.60 -2.04 -2.89
CA ILE A 102 -2.87 -2.30 -1.64
C ILE A 102 -3.65 -3.21 -0.69
N GLU A 103 -4.96 -3.06 -0.60
CA GLU A 103 -5.83 -3.89 0.26
C GLU A 103 -5.80 -5.38 -0.11
N ASP A 104 -5.53 -5.71 -1.37
CA ASP A 104 -5.43 -7.11 -1.84
C ASP A 104 -4.06 -7.73 -1.51
N MET A 105 -3.09 -6.91 -1.14
CA MET A 105 -1.70 -7.33 -0.89
C MET A 105 -1.39 -7.46 0.60
N ILE A 106 -2.18 -6.83 1.48
CA ILE A 106 -1.90 -6.81 2.92
C ILE A 106 -2.13 -8.18 3.54
N TYR A 107 -1.05 -8.76 4.08
CA TYR A 107 -1.10 -9.98 4.87
C TYR A 107 -1.40 -9.69 6.34
N SER A 108 -0.65 -8.77 6.96
CA SER A 108 -0.89 -8.34 8.35
C SER A 108 -0.49 -6.88 8.56
N LEU A 109 -1.04 -6.30 9.63
CA LEU A 109 -0.74 -4.95 10.09
C LEU A 109 -0.39 -4.98 11.57
N GLN A 110 0.62 -4.23 11.98
CA GLN A 110 0.84 -3.89 13.37
C GLN A 110 0.45 -2.42 13.57
N VAL A 111 -0.32 -2.16 14.61
CA VAL A 111 -0.97 -0.85 14.82
C VAL A 111 -0.93 -0.50 16.31
N VAL A 112 -0.62 0.74 16.62
CA VAL A 112 -0.83 1.33 17.95
C VAL A 112 -2.21 1.99 17.97
N LEU A 113 -3.09 1.48 18.82
CA LEU A 113 -4.44 2.02 19.02
C LEU A 113 -4.43 3.34 19.82
N PRO A 114 -5.53 4.14 19.80
CA PRO A 114 -5.60 5.39 20.55
C PRO A 114 -5.39 5.26 22.08
N ASN A 115 -5.67 4.09 22.64
CA ASN A 115 -5.39 3.77 24.05
C ASN A 115 -3.92 3.44 24.34
N GLY A 116 -3.05 3.39 23.29
CA GLY A 116 -1.64 3.03 23.39
C GLY A 116 -1.35 1.53 23.29
N GLU A 117 -2.36 0.70 23.11
CA GLU A 117 -2.19 -0.75 22.93
C GLU A 117 -1.62 -1.06 21.56
N LEU A 118 -0.61 -1.94 21.54
CA LEU A 118 -0.02 -2.47 20.31
C LEU A 118 -0.76 -3.75 19.90
N VAL A 119 -1.38 -3.75 18.74
CA VAL A 119 -2.11 -4.90 18.21
C VAL A 119 -1.55 -5.36 16.86
N THR A 120 -1.63 -6.66 16.59
CA THR A 120 -1.32 -7.23 15.28
C THR A 120 -2.60 -7.81 14.69
N LEU A 121 -2.96 -7.34 13.51
CA LEU A 121 -4.15 -7.73 12.77
C LEU A 121 -3.75 -8.57 11.55
N GLY A 122 -4.45 -9.69 11.34
CA GLY A 122 -4.15 -10.63 10.27
C GLY A 122 -3.04 -11.61 10.67
N LYS A 123 -3.40 -12.88 10.77
CA LYS A 123 -2.46 -14.00 10.99
C LYS A 123 -2.49 -14.98 9.81
N ALA A 124 -3.38 -14.74 8.87
CA ALA A 124 -3.59 -15.56 7.67
C ALA A 124 -4.16 -14.66 6.57
N PRO A 125 -3.96 -14.99 5.29
CA PRO A 125 -4.49 -14.20 4.17
C PRO A 125 -6.01 -14.09 4.21
N ARG A 126 -6.67 -15.17 4.66
CA ARG A 126 -8.13 -15.25 4.86
C ARG A 126 -8.42 -16.04 6.11
N ALA A 127 -9.08 -15.43 7.08
CA ALA A 127 -9.56 -16.09 8.28
C ALA A 127 -11.03 -16.47 8.10
N ALA A 128 -11.40 -17.67 8.53
CA ALA A 128 -12.80 -18.13 8.52
C ALA A 128 -13.60 -17.66 9.73
N SER A 129 -13.02 -16.83 10.60
CA SER A 129 -13.61 -16.38 11.86
C SER A 129 -13.65 -14.87 11.95
N GLY A 130 -14.81 -14.33 12.29
CA GLY A 130 -15.05 -12.91 12.56
C GLY A 130 -14.87 -11.98 11.35
N PRO A 131 -15.11 -10.68 11.55
CA PRO A 131 -14.80 -9.67 10.54
C PRO A 131 -13.29 -9.50 10.40
N ASP A 132 -12.83 -9.17 9.21
CA ASP A 132 -11.43 -8.81 8.97
C ASP A 132 -11.15 -7.37 9.45
N LEU A 133 -10.60 -7.26 10.63
CA LEU A 133 -10.34 -5.96 11.27
C LEU A 133 -9.26 -5.13 10.56
N ARG A 134 -8.47 -5.72 9.63
CA ARG A 134 -7.53 -4.96 8.81
C ARG A 134 -8.26 -3.88 8.01
N HIS A 135 -9.48 -4.19 7.54
CA HIS A 135 -10.29 -3.25 6.75
C HIS A 135 -10.74 -2.00 7.52
N LEU A 136 -10.73 -2.01 8.86
CA LEU A 136 -10.99 -0.83 9.66
C LEU A 136 -9.84 0.19 9.59
N LEU A 137 -8.60 -0.32 9.51
CA LEU A 137 -7.39 0.52 9.49
C LEU A 137 -7.02 0.97 8.08
N MET A 138 -7.39 0.19 7.07
CA MET A 138 -7.18 0.54 5.67
C MET A 138 -8.06 1.72 5.26
N GLY A 139 -7.44 2.83 4.87
CA GLY A 139 -8.15 4.05 4.51
C GLY A 139 -8.64 4.88 5.70
N ALA A 140 -8.19 4.56 6.92
CA ALA A 140 -8.55 5.32 8.13
C ALA A 140 -7.71 6.60 8.30
N GLU A 141 -6.69 6.81 7.49
CA GLU A 141 -5.83 8.01 7.48
C GLU A 141 -5.34 8.43 8.88
N GLY A 142 -5.00 7.44 9.74
CA GLY A 142 -4.51 7.66 11.10
C GLY A 142 -5.58 7.95 12.15
N THR A 143 -6.87 8.01 11.81
CA THR A 143 -7.96 8.33 12.75
C THR A 143 -8.27 7.21 13.76
N LEU A 144 -7.98 5.96 13.40
CA LEU A 144 -8.27 4.77 14.23
C LEU A 144 -7.03 4.16 14.89
N GLY A 145 -5.84 4.64 14.54
CA GLY A 145 -4.57 4.16 15.08
C GLY A 145 -3.39 4.48 14.18
N VAL A 146 -2.19 4.24 14.69
CA VAL A 146 -0.93 4.47 13.99
C VAL A 146 -0.39 3.13 13.50
N ILE A 147 -0.31 2.93 12.20
CA ILE A 147 0.30 1.75 11.59
C ILE A 147 1.82 1.83 11.78
N THR A 148 2.41 0.80 12.37
CA THR A 148 3.85 0.72 12.63
C THR A 148 4.55 -0.27 11.71
N GLN A 149 3.90 -1.39 11.38
CA GLN A 149 4.45 -2.39 10.46
C GLN A 149 3.37 -2.87 9.48
N VAL A 150 3.81 -3.20 8.29
CA VAL A 150 2.97 -3.74 7.22
C VAL A 150 3.64 -4.98 6.65
N THR A 151 2.95 -6.12 6.68
CA THR A 151 3.38 -7.31 5.96
C THR A 151 2.60 -7.42 4.66
N LEU A 152 3.31 -7.46 3.54
CA LEU A 152 2.76 -7.54 2.20
C LEU A 152 3.06 -8.89 1.54
N SER A 153 2.10 -9.38 0.76
CA SER A 153 2.31 -10.51 -0.14
C SER A 153 3.10 -10.04 -1.36
N LEU A 154 4.16 -10.78 -1.66
CA LEU A 154 5.03 -10.52 -2.80
C LEU A 154 4.69 -11.42 -3.99
N ARG A 155 5.32 -11.12 -5.11
CA ARG A 155 5.30 -11.94 -6.32
C ARG A 155 6.70 -12.08 -6.88
N ARG A 156 6.95 -13.12 -7.67
CA ARG A 156 8.18 -13.21 -8.44
C ARG A 156 8.18 -12.12 -9.51
N ALA A 157 9.29 -11.42 -9.64
CA ALA A 157 9.45 -10.40 -10.67
C ALA A 157 9.31 -11.03 -12.07
N ALA A 158 8.61 -10.34 -12.96
CA ALA A 158 8.44 -10.81 -14.33
C ALA A 158 9.80 -10.85 -15.05
N PRO A 159 10.19 -11.99 -15.65
CA PRO A 159 11.48 -12.12 -16.31
C PRO A 159 11.58 -11.29 -17.59
N CYS A 160 10.44 -10.88 -18.15
CA CYS A 160 10.37 -10.09 -19.37
C CYS A 160 9.21 -9.11 -19.29
N ARG A 161 9.44 -7.88 -19.73
CA ARG A 161 8.41 -6.85 -19.89
C ARG A 161 8.36 -6.43 -21.36
N ARG A 162 7.14 -6.36 -21.91
CA ARG A 162 6.88 -5.87 -23.25
C ARG A 162 5.94 -4.68 -23.19
N TYR A 163 6.22 -3.69 -24.01
CA TYR A 163 5.40 -2.50 -24.17
C TYR A 163 4.94 -2.43 -25.62
N SER A 164 3.66 -2.13 -25.82
CA SER A 164 3.06 -1.98 -27.14
C SER A 164 2.14 -0.77 -27.16
N ALA A 165 2.13 -0.06 -28.26
CA ALA A 165 1.20 1.04 -28.50
C ALA A 165 0.36 0.73 -29.75
N TYR A 166 -0.90 1.08 -29.69
CA TYR A 166 -1.87 0.83 -30.76
C TYR A 166 -2.67 2.11 -31.01
N TYR A 167 -3.05 2.31 -32.25
CA TYR A 167 -3.97 3.38 -32.63
C TYR A 167 -5.40 2.86 -32.64
N ALA A 168 -6.32 3.63 -32.08
CA ALA A 168 -7.76 3.43 -32.21
C ALA A 168 -8.35 4.59 -33.03
N ALA A 169 -9.38 4.35 -33.79
CA ALA A 169 -10.02 5.39 -34.59
C ALA A 169 -10.69 6.47 -33.73
N ASP A 170 -11.18 6.08 -32.57
CA ASP A 170 -11.78 6.96 -31.56
C ASP A 170 -11.65 6.37 -30.16
N MET A 171 -12.07 7.14 -29.15
CA MET A 171 -12.05 6.73 -27.75
C MET A 171 -12.94 5.52 -27.48
N ALA A 172 -14.09 5.42 -28.13
CA ALA A 172 -15.03 4.32 -27.91
C ALA A 172 -14.45 2.98 -28.40
N GLN A 173 -13.78 2.99 -29.55
CA GLN A 173 -13.08 1.81 -30.08
C GLN A 173 -11.96 1.37 -29.14
N GLY A 174 -11.17 2.30 -28.62
CA GLY A 174 -10.10 2.00 -27.66
C GLY A 174 -10.62 1.41 -26.37
N PHE A 175 -11.67 1.99 -25.77
CA PHE A 175 -12.30 1.43 -24.55
C PHE A 175 -12.91 0.05 -24.81
N ASN A 176 -13.53 -0.16 -25.98
CA ASN A 176 -14.08 -1.47 -26.32
C ASN A 176 -12.98 -2.54 -26.45
N ALA A 177 -11.84 -2.20 -27.04
CA ALA A 177 -10.69 -3.09 -27.12
C ALA A 177 -10.15 -3.45 -25.73
N GLN A 178 -9.95 -2.46 -24.85
CA GLN A 178 -9.53 -2.70 -23.47
C GLN A 178 -10.53 -3.58 -22.70
N ARG A 179 -11.83 -3.32 -22.86
CA ARG A 179 -12.89 -4.14 -22.27
C ARG A 179 -12.81 -5.59 -22.72
N GLN A 180 -12.63 -5.83 -24.03
CA GLN A 180 -12.51 -7.18 -24.57
C GLN A 180 -11.27 -7.92 -24.03
N ILE A 181 -10.13 -7.23 -23.90
CA ILE A 181 -8.91 -7.80 -23.31
C ILE A 181 -9.18 -8.28 -21.88
N VAL A 182 -9.81 -7.43 -21.06
CA VAL A 182 -10.12 -7.79 -19.66
C VAL A 182 -11.15 -8.91 -19.56
N GLN A 183 -12.18 -8.89 -20.42
CA GLN A 183 -13.22 -9.93 -20.45
C GLN A 183 -12.71 -11.28 -20.97
N ALA A 184 -11.65 -11.29 -21.76
CA ALA A 184 -10.94 -12.50 -22.18
C ALA A 184 -9.96 -13.03 -21.11
N ASP A 185 -10.07 -12.51 -19.88
CA ASP A 185 -9.22 -12.87 -18.70
C ASP A 185 -7.72 -12.54 -18.88
N TRP A 186 -7.39 -11.69 -19.84
CA TRP A 186 -6.06 -11.13 -19.93
C TRP A 186 -5.92 -10.00 -18.91
N LYS A 187 -4.83 -10.02 -18.15
CA LYS A 187 -4.57 -9.04 -17.09
C LYS A 187 -3.25 -8.30 -17.35
N PRO A 188 -3.16 -7.47 -18.40
CA PRO A 188 -1.98 -6.65 -18.60
C PRO A 188 -1.80 -5.75 -17.37
N PRO A 189 -0.61 -5.61 -16.82
CA PRO A 189 -0.39 -4.79 -15.63
C PRO A 189 -0.82 -3.34 -15.84
N VAL A 190 -0.59 -2.80 -17.02
CA VAL A 190 -0.98 -1.42 -17.38
C VAL A 190 -1.67 -1.41 -18.73
N MET A 191 -2.84 -0.77 -18.78
CA MET A 191 -3.51 -0.34 -20.00
C MET A 191 -3.89 1.13 -19.85
N ARG A 192 -3.48 1.96 -20.81
CA ARG A 192 -3.79 3.39 -20.81
C ARG A 192 -4.24 3.83 -22.21
N GLN A 193 -5.12 4.81 -22.21
CA GLN A 193 -5.59 5.47 -23.42
C GLN A 193 -5.48 6.98 -23.24
N TYR A 194 -5.03 7.67 -24.27
CA TYR A 194 -4.83 9.11 -24.31
C TYR A 194 -5.61 9.71 -25.47
#